data_72c4fa2900abd8da287464741e75c6bb
#
_entry.id   72c4fa2900abd8da287464741e75c6bb
#
_cell.length_a   1.000
_cell.length_b   1.000
_cell.length_c   1.000
_cell.angle_alpha   90.00
_cell.angle_beta   90.00
_cell.angle_gamma   90.00
#
_symmetry.space_group_name_H-M   'P 1'
#
loop_
_entity.id
_entity.type
_entity.pdbx_description
1 polymer ?
#
loop_
_entity_poly.entity_id
_entity_poly.type
_entity_poly.pdbx_seq_one_letter_code
_entity_poly.pdbx_strand_id
1 'polypeptide(L)'
;HEVGHTLGLPHNMGSSVAYPVDSLRSASFTAEFGTAPSIMDYARFNYIAQPGDDGVALMPNIGPYDKYSIAWGYRPILGKSPEEEKPILNQWILDKKGDPLYRFGAQQFQVIDPSSQTEDLGDNAMKASTYGIANLKRIVPNLIKWTSEEGKDYEDLSDLYNEVLGQYNRYMGHVTANLGGVYKYTKTYEQQGAVYTHVPKNLQQDAMRFLQAELFATPYWMLDQNILNKIDFTPAVEKVRGLQVRTLNQLMSFERLARVMENEAVNAGAAYNIKQMMDDLTQGIWSDARGGKAVDTYRRNVQRAHVDRLIFLLQDKPAAPSGRGAGNAVDPDVTDIRAAALDQLTKLAKT
;
A
#
# COMPACT_ATOMS: atom_id res chain seq x y z
N HIS A 1 -9.19 -2.21 -20.38
CA HIS A 1 -8.27 -3.06 -19.62
C HIS A 1 -8.27 -4.48 -20.21
N GLU A 2 -9.41 -5.17 -20.26
CA GLU A 2 -9.52 -6.54 -20.80
C GLU A 2 -9.16 -6.62 -22.30
N VAL A 3 -9.51 -5.61 -23.09
CA VAL A 3 -9.04 -5.50 -24.49
C VAL A 3 -7.52 -5.37 -24.54
N GLY A 4 -6.89 -4.63 -23.63
CA GLY A 4 -5.44 -4.56 -23.52
C GLY A 4 -4.81 -5.94 -23.33
N HIS A 5 -5.38 -6.80 -22.47
CA HIS A 5 -4.93 -8.18 -22.31
C HIS A 5 -5.05 -9.01 -23.57
N THR A 6 -6.13 -8.87 -24.33
CA THR A 6 -6.27 -9.56 -25.62
C THR A 6 -5.26 -9.11 -26.67
N LEU A 7 -4.70 -7.90 -26.52
CA LEU A 7 -3.59 -7.37 -27.30
C LEU A 7 -2.20 -7.72 -26.72
N GLY A 8 -2.14 -8.57 -25.69
CA GLY A 8 -0.88 -9.04 -25.11
C GLY A 8 -0.25 -8.09 -24.07
N LEU A 9 -0.96 -7.04 -23.64
CA LEU A 9 -0.43 -6.15 -22.61
C LEU A 9 -0.58 -6.78 -21.21
N PRO A 10 0.50 -6.87 -20.42
CA PRO A 10 0.40 -7.25 -19.01
C PRO A 10 -0.09 -6.08 -18.16
N HIS A 11 -0.43 -6.34 -16.89
CA HIS A 11 -0.67 -5.29 -15.92
C HIS A 11 0.54 -4.37 -15.77
N ASN A 12 0.31 -3.06 -15.71
CA ASN A 12 1.29 -2.04 -15.37
C ASN A 12 0.90 -1.33 -14.07
N MET A 13 1.06 -2.02 -12.93
CA MET A 13 0.72 -1.51 -11.59
C MET A 13 1.61 -0.34 -11.13
N GLY A 14 2.62 0.03 -11.90
CA GLY A 14 3.55 1.11 -11.59
C GLY A 14 3.26 2.39 -12.38
N SER A 15 2.14 2.49 -13.10
CA SER A 15 1.87 3.69 -13.89
C SER A 15 1.20 4.80 -13.08
N SER A 16 0.31 4.49 -12.15
CA SER A 16 -0.47 5.46 -11.36
C SER A 16 0.39 6.46 -10.58
N VAL A 17 1.58 6.05 -10.12
CA VAL A 17 2.50 6.92 -9.36
C VAL A 17 3.14 8.03 -10.18
N ALA A 18 2.98 8.05 -11.49
CA ALA A 18 3.46 9.13 -12.35
C ALA A 18 2.69 10.44 -12.14
N TYR A 19 1.47 10.38 -11.62
CA TYR A 19 0.63 11.55 -11.41
C TYR A 19 0.68 12.01 -9.94
N PRO A 20 0.94 13.32 -9.69
CA PRO A 20 0.84 13.85 -8.34
C PRO A 20 -0.59 13.71 -7.79
N VAL A 21 -0.70 13.34 -6.51
CA VAL A 21 -2.01 13.19 -5.83
C VAL A 21 -2.88 14.43 -5.97
N ASP A 22 -2.30 15.65 -5.84
CA ASP A 22 -3.07 16.90 -5.97
C ASP A 22 -3.63 17.12 -7.37
N SER A 23 -2.92 16.66 -8.40
CA SER A 23 -3.35 16.78 -9.79
C SER A 23 -4.61 15.96 -10.07
N LEU A 24 -4.79 14.84 -9.35
CA LEU A 24 -5.99 13.99 -9.46
C LEU A 24 -7.26 14.63 -8.89
N ARG A 25 -7.15 15.81 -8.26
CA ARG A 25 -8.26 16.65 -7.82
C ARG A 25 -8.54 17.83 -8.77
N SER A 26 -7.81 17.93 -9.86
CA SER A 26 -7.98 18.98 -10.87
C SER A 26 -8.84 18.48 -12.02
N ALA A 27 -9.96 19.16 -12.28
CA ALA A 27 -10.84 18.85 -13.41
C ALA A 27 -10.10 18.97 -14.76
N SER A 28 -9.31 20.01 -14.97
CA SER A 28 -8.55 20.20 -16.20
C SER A 28 -7.48 19.12 -16.39
N PHE A 29 -6.76 18.76 -15.32
CA PHE A 29 -5.75 17.71 -15.39
C PHE A 29 -6.39 16.36 -15.72
N THR A 30 -7.42 15.96 -14.98
CA THR A 30 -8.05 14.65 -15.17
C THR A 30 -8.83 14.53 -16.48
N ALA A 31 -9.34 15.63 -17.03
CA ALA A 31 -9.96 15.65 -18.36
C ALA A 31 -8.93 15.42 -19.49
N GLU A 32 -7.70 15.93 -19.33
CA GLU A 32 -6.63 15.78 -20.31
C GLU A 32 -5.87 14.47 -20.17
N PHE A 33 -5.49 14.10 -18.93
CA PHE A 33 -4.56 12.99 -18.65
C PHE A 33 -5.25 11.73 -18.06
N GLY A 34 -6.51 11.81 -17.65
CA GLY A 34 -7.17 10.74 -16.91
C GLY A 34 -6.64 10.61 -15.47
N THR A 35 -6.79 9.42 -14.88
CA THR A 35 -6.40 9.13 -13.49
C THR A 35 -5.09 8.32 -13.37
N ALA A 36 -4.61 7.74 -14.46
CA ALA A 36 -3.34 7.04 -14.58
C ALA A 36 -2.84 7.06 -16.03
N PRO A 37 -1.49 6.98 -16.28
CA PRO A 37 -0.93 6.91 -17.63
C PRO A 37 -1.30 5.64 -18.42
N SER A 38 -1.79 4.60 -17.76
CA SER A 38 -2.18 3.34 -18.38
C SER A 38 -3.47 2.80 -17.82
N ILE A 39 -4.35 2.33 -18.72
CA ILE A 39 -5.54 1.55 -18.36
C ILE A 39 -5.19 0.13 -17.87
N MET A 40 -3.94 -0.31 -18.09
CA MET A 40 -3.43 -1.59 -17.59
C MET A 40 -3.00 -1.54 -16.12
N ASP A 41 -3.02 -0.36 -15.48
CA ASP A 41 -3.06 -0.19 -14.04
C ASP A 41 -4.47 -0.46 -13.52
N TYR A 42 -4.63 -0.99 -12.32
CA TYR A 42 -5.94 -1.11 -11.66
C TYR A 42 -6.35 0.18 -10.94
N ALA A 43 -6.12 1.33 -11.55
CA ALA A 43 -6.59 2.63 -11.08
C ALA A 43 -8.11 2.76 -11.31
N ARG A 44 -8.92 1.96 -10.63
CA ARG A 44 -10.34 1.74 -10.94
C ARG A 44 -11.20 2.98 -10.79
N PHE A 45 -11.06 3.68 -9.67
CA PHE A 45 -11.88 4.82 -9.30
C PHE A 45 -11.03 5.87 -8.60
N ASN A 46 -11.19 7.13 -9.00
CA ASN A 46 -10.48 8.24 -8.38
C ASN A 46 -11.01 8.55 -6.97
N TYR A 47 -10.58 7.74 -5.99
CA TYR A 47 -10.93 7.92 -4.59
C TYR A 47 -10.28 9.14 -3.92
N ILE A 48 -9.41 9.84 -4.64
CA ILE A 48 -8.75 11.08 -4.18
C ILE A 48 -9.70 12.27 -4.29
N ALA A 49 -10.62 12.24 -5.27
CA ALA A 49 -11.62 13.28 -5.47
C ALA A 49 -12.42 13.56 -4.20
N GLN A 50 -12.67 14.83 -3.90
CA GLN A 50 -13.36 15.30 -2.71
C GLN A 50 -14.61 16.10 -3.08
N PRO A 51 -15.59 16.25 -2.19
CA PRO A 51 -16.67 17.21 -2.38
C PRO A 51 -16.12 18.61 -2.68
N GLY A 52 -16.61 19.23 -3.75
CA GLY A 52 -16.13 20.53 -4.26
C GLY A 52 -15.05 20.42 -5.36
N ASP A 53 -14.61 19.23 -5.71
CA ASP A 53 -13.76 18.99 -6.89
C ASP A 53 -14.67 18.79 -8.13
N ASP A 54 -15.42 19.82 -8.51
CA ASP A 54 -16.40 19.74 -9.59
C ASP A 54 -15.73 19.47 -10.95
N GLY A 55 -16.27 18.51 -11.70
CA GLY A 55 -15.82 18.15 -13.05
C GLY A 55 -14.57 17.26 -13.09
N VAL A 56 -14.06 16.80 -11.93
CA VAL A 56 -12.96 15.84 -11.87
C VAL A 56 -13.37 14.48 -12.45
N ALA A 57 -12.56 13.91 -13.34
CA ALA A 57 -12.80 12.57 -13.87
C ALA A 57 -12.58 11.51 -12.78
N LEU A 58 -13.51 10.57 -12.71
CA LEU A 58 -13.51 9.50 -11.70
C LEU A 58 -12.98 8.16 -12.22
N MET A 59 -12.90 7.99 -13.54
CA MET A 59 -12.48 6.75 -14.18
C MET A 59 -11.21 6.94 -15.00
N PRO A 60 -10.37 5.90 -15.14
CA PRO A 60 -9.17 5.97 -15.98
C PRO A 60 -9.53 6.01 -17.47
N ASN A 61 -8.62 6.57 -18.27
CA ASN A 61 -8.68 6.62 -19.73
C ASN A 61 -7.52 5.83 -20.34
N ILE A 62 -7.58 5.56 -21.66
CA ILE A 62 -6.42 5.06 -22.41
C ILE A 62 -5.34 6.16 -22.39
N GLY A 63 -4.24 5.83 -21.74
CA GLY A 63 -3.17 6.80 -21.45
C GLY A 63 -1.99 6.77 -22.43
N PRO A 64 -0.96 7.61 -22.19
CA PRO A 64 0.23 7.67 -23.01
C PRO A 64 1.03 6.35 -23.01
N TYR A 65 1.07 5.63 -21.87
CA TYR A 65 1.74 4.32 -21.80
C TYR A 65 1.06 3.30 -22.70
N ASP A 66 -0.27 3.24 -22.73
CA ASP A 66 -1.01 2.30 -23.56
C ASP A 66 -0.74 2.52 -25.05
N LYS A 67 -0.79 3.80 -25.48
CA LYS A 67 -0.48 4.19 -26.88
C LYS A 67 0.95 3.81 -27.26
N TYR A 68 1.89 4.04 -26.35
CA TYR A 68 3.29 3.64 -26.54
C TYR A 68 3.44 2.12 -26.63
N SER A 69 2.84 1.36 -25.72
CA SER A 69 2.94 -0.09 -25.69
C SER A 69 2.36 -0.75 -26.93
N ILE A 70 1.23 -0.25 -27.44
CA ILE A 70 0.66 -0.71 -28.70
C ILE A 70 1.55 -0.34 -29.87
N ALA A 71 2.09 0.88 -29.91
CA ALA A 71 3.02 1.27 -30.97
C ALA A 71 4.29 0.42 -30.96
N TRP A 72 4.83 0.12 -29.77
CA TRP A 72 5.99 -0.73 -29.60
C TRP A 72 5.75 -2.16 -30.08
N GLY A 73 4.59 -2.75 -29.74
CA GLY A 73 4.26 -4.14 -30.08
C GLY A 73 3.76 -4.35 -31.51
N TYR A 74 3.13 -3.33 -32.14
CA TYR A 74 2.38 -3.50 -33.38
C TYR A 74 2.80 -2.59 -34.54
N ARG A 75 3.69 -1.62 -34.30
CA ARG A 75 4.16 -0.74 -35.37
C ARG A 75 5.06 -1.53 -36.36
N PRO A 76 4.70 -1.63 -37.64
CA PRO A 76 5.53 -2.36 -38.61
C PRO A 76 6.92 -1.74 -38.79
N ILE A 77 7.95 -2.58 -38.78
CA ILE A 77 9.31 -2.20 -39.14
C ILE A 77 9.63 -2.86 -40.48
N LEU A 78 9.38 -2.14 -41.57
CA LEU A 78 9.44 -2.70 -42.91
C LEU A 78 10.87 -3.10 -43.31
N GLY A 79 11.01 -4.27 -43.97
CA GLY A 79 12.27 -4.72 -44.53
C GLY A 79 13.30 -5.19 -43.50
N LYS A 80 12.89 -5.52 -42.27
CA LYS A 80 13.76 -6.02 -41.20
C LYS A 80 13.37 -7.44 -40.79
N SER A 81 14.37 -8.23 -40.42
CA SER A 81 14.18 -9.49 -39.71
C SER A 81 13.91 -9.23 -38.22
N PRO A 82 13.36 -10.19 -37.45
CA PRO A 82 13.16 -10.06 -36.02
C PRO A 82 14.43 -9.71 -35.23
N GLU A 83 15.60 -10.18 -35.68
CA GLU A 83 16.90 -9.88 -35.09
C GLU A 83 17.32 -8.42 -35.32
N GLU A 84 17.04 -7.88 -36.51
CA GLU A 84 17.30 -6.48 -36.85
C GLU A 84 16.31 -5.51 -36.19
N GLU A 85 15.13 -5.98 -35.82
CA GLU A 85 14.12 -5.17 -35.07
C GLU A 85 14.56 -4.92 -33.63
N LYS A 86 15.22 -5.90 -32.98
CA LYS A 86 15.58 -5.80 -31.54
C LYS A 86 16.31 -4.52 -31.16
N PRO A 87 17.35 -4.05 -31.84
CA PRO A 87 18.02 -2.81 -31.47
C PRO A 87 17.13 -1.58 -31.69
N ILE A 88 16.21 -1.60 -32.67
CA ILE A 88 15.26 -0.52 -32.92
C ILE A 88 14.24 -0.45 -31.78
N LEU A 89 13.68 -1.58 -31.40
CA LEU A 89 12.73 -1.68 -30.27
C LEU A 89 13.39 -1.27 -28.95
N ASN A 90 14.67 -1.67 -28.72
CA ASN A 90 15.42 -1.23 -27.56
C ASN A 90 15.62 0.29 -27.56
N GLN A 91 15.94 0.90 -28.73
CA GLN A 91 16.09 2.34 -28.83
C GLN A 91 14.78 3.08 -28.46
N TRP A 92 13.62 2.57 -28.88
CA TRP A 92 12.34 3.17 -28.49
C TRP A 92 12.08 3.11 -26.97
N ILE A 93 12.60 2.09 -26.28
CA ILE A 93 12.57 2.03 -24.80
C ILE A 93 13.53 3.10 -24.21
N LEU A 94 14.75 3.21 -24.76
CA LEU A 94 15.74 4.18 -24.32
C LEU A 94 15.30 5.62 -24.53
N ASP A 95 14.54 5.91 -25.58
CA ASP A 95 13.97 7.23 -25.87
C ASP A 95 12.95 7.69 -24.79
N LYS A 96 12.41 6.74 -24.03
CA LYS A 96 11.46 6.97 -22.94
C LYS A 96 12.05 6.87 -21.54
N LYS A 97 13.35 6.61 -21.46
CA LYS A 97 14.00 6.41 -20.15
C LYS A 97 13.90 7.65 -19.28
N GLY A 98 13.52 7.43 -18.01
CA GLY A 98 13.42 8.51 -17.02
C GLY A 98 12.14 9.33 -17.08
N ASP A 99 11.30 9.13 -18.08
CA ASP A 99 9.97 9.72 -18.14
C ASP A 99 8.99 8.83 -17.34
N PRO A 100 8.41 9.34 -16.23
CA PRO A 100 7.53 8.55 -15.36
C PRO A 100 6.26 8.07 -16.08
N LEU A 101 5.81 8.74 -17.14
CA LEU A 101 4.63 8.34 -17.92
C LEU A 101 4.79 6.99 -18.62
N TYR A 102 6.04 6.56 -18.85
CA TYR A 102 6.37 5.31 -19.56
C TYR A 102 6.98 4.25 -18.62
N ARG A 103 6.89 4.47 -17.31
CA ARG A 103 7.34 3.48 -16.32
C ARG A 103 6.49 2.23 -16.39
N PHE A 104 7.17 1.07 -16.30
CA PHE A 104 6.53 -0.22 -16.12
C PHE A 104 6.78 -0.76 -14.72
N GLY A 105 5.72 -1.17 -14.04
CA GLY A 105 5.77 -1.87 -12.77
C GLY A 105 4.87 -3.11 -12.82
N ALA A 106 5.48 -4.30 -12.74
CA ALA A 106 4.75 -5.55 -12.80
C ALA A 106 3.87 -5.76 -11.56
N GLN A 107 2.77 -6.51 -11.73
CA GLN A 107 1.96 -6.98 -10.61
C GLN A 107 2.80 -7.82 -9.65
N GLN A 108 2.62 -7.63 -8.36
CA GLN A 108 3.32 -8.33 -7.30
C GLN A 108 2.36 -9.22 -6.50
N PHE A 109 2.71 -10.48 -6.26
CA PHE A 109 1.96 -11.35 -5.33
C PHE A 109 2.19 -10.92 -3.86
N GLN A 110 3.43 -10.58 -3.55
CA GLN A 110 3.82 -9.97 -2.27
C GLN A 110 4.37 -8.58 -2.56
N VAL A 111 3.71 -7.57 -2.06
CA VAL A 111 4.09 -6.18 -2.34
C VAL A 111 5.37 -5.82 -1.58
N ILE A 112 6.43 -5.57 -2.34
CA ILE A 112 7.74 -5.10 -1.88
C ILE A 112 8.00 -3.69 -2.42
N ASP A 113 7.66 -3.44 -3.68
CA ASP A 113 7.72 -2.13 -4.31
C ASP A 113 6.41 -1.36 -4.06
N PRO A 114 6.41 -0.33 -3.19
CA PRO A 114 5.21 0.44 -2.88
C PRO A 114 4.72 1.34 -4.03
N SER A 115 5.50 1.46 -5.10
CA SER A 115 5.13 2.22 -6.28
C SER A 115 4.59 1.34 -7.42
N SER A 116 4.19 0.11 -7.11
CA SER A 116 3.63 -0.84 -8.08
C SER A 116 2.59 -1.72 -7.38
N GLN A 117 1.52 -1.09 -6.91
CA GLN A 117 0.45 -1.74 -6.15
C GLN A 117 -0.84 -1.82 -6.96
N THR A 118 -1.79 -2.62 -6.51
CA THR A 118 -3.12 -2.72 -7.12
C THR A 118 -4.05 -1.68 -6.50
N GLU A 119 -4.72 -0.91 -7.33
CA GLU A 119 -5.74 0.09 -6.94
C GLU A 119 -5.20 1.27 -6.11
N ASP A 120 -3.88 1.51 -6.13
CA ASP A 120 -3.32 2.74 -5.61
C ASP A 120 -3.38 3.87 -6.66
N LEU A 121 -3.33 5.09 -6.19
CA LEU A 121 -3.35 6.30 -7.02
C LEU A 121 -2.34 7.32 -6.55
N GLY A 122 -1.66 7.93 -7.52
CA GLY A 122 -0.78 9.06 -7.28
C GLY A 122 0.57 8.70 -6.66
N ASP A 123 1.39 9.69 -6.53
CA ASP A 123 2.81 9.60 -6.12
C ASP A 123 3.04 9.45 -4.60
N ASN A 124 1.96 9.52 -3.78
CA ASN A 124 2.07 9.48 -2.32
C ASN A 124 0.89 8.72 -1.68
N ALA A 125 1.15 7.47 -1.28
CA ALA A 125 0.15 6.59 -0.70
C ALA A 125 -0.50 7.15 0.60
N MET A 126 0.25 7.84 1.45
CA MET A 126 -0.27 8.42 2.69
C MET A 126 -1.27 9.54 2.38
N LYS A 127 -0.92 10.42 1.44
CA LYS A 127 -1.78 11.53 1.02
C LYS A 127 -3.04 11.05 0.31
N ALA A 128 -2.88 10.11 -0.64
CA ALA A 128 -4.00 9.49 -1.35
C ALA A 128 -4.95 8.79 -0.38
N SER A 129 -4.42 7.98 0.56
CA SER A 129 -5.21 7.28 1.57
C SER A 129 -5.92 8.24 2.53
N THR A 130 -5.32 9.38 2.85
CA THR A 130 -5.98 10.41 3.68
C THR A 130 -7.26 10.92 3.00
N TYR A 131 -7.22 11.21 1.69
CA TYR A 131 -8.42 11.60 0.94
C TYR A 131 -9.44 10.45 0.85
N GLY A 132 -8.96 9.23 0.59
CA GLY A 132 -9.82 8.04 0.57
C GLY A 132 -10.55 7.83 1.89
N ILE A 133 -9.85 7.89 3.03
CA ILE A 133 -10.43 7.75 4.36
C ILE A 133 -11.42 8.90 4.66
N ALA A 134 -11.13 10.12 4.22
CA ALA A 134 -12.05 11.24 4.35
C ALA A 134 -13.38 10.96 3.62
N ASN A 135 -13.34 10.28 2.47
CA ASN A 135 -14.54 9.82 1.77
C ASN A 135 -15.26 8.74 2.56
N LEU A 136 -14.55 7.71 3.07
CA LEU A 136 -15.17 6.66 3.87
C LEU A 136 -15.86 7.21 5.13
N LYS A 137 -15.24 8.17 5.81
CA LYS A 137 -15.83 8.87 6.97
C LYS A 137 -17.13 9.59 6.63
N ARG A 138 -17.32 10.03 5.37
CA ARG A 138 -18.59 10.62 4.88
C ARG A 138 -19.61 9.56 4.43
N ILE A 139 -19.14 8.42 3.95
CA ILE A 139 -19.99 7.33 3.46
C ILE A 139 -20.71 6.65 4.63
N VAL A 140 -20.00 6.26 5.68
CA VAL A 140 -20.55 5.45 6.78
C VAL A 140 -21.85 6.01 7.37
N PRO A 141 -21.97 7.29 7.71
CA PRO A 141 -23.21 7.83 8.26
C PRO A 141 -24.42 7.80 7.31
N ASN A 142 -24.17 7.59 6.00
CA ASN A 142 -25.21 7.58 4.97
C ASN A 142 -25.64 6.17 4.57
N LEU A 143 -24.94 5.12 5.01
CA LEU A 143 -25.17 3.74 4.54
C LEU A 143 -26.61 3.28 4.76
N ILE A 144 -27.17 3.46 5.97
CA ILE A 144 -28.56 3.07 6.27
C ILE A 144 -29.53 3.75 5.30
N LYS A 145 -29.36 5.06 5.08
CA LYS A 145 -30.24 5.83 4.19
C LYS A 145 -30.16 5.34 2.74
N TRP A 146 -28.96 4.99 2.27
CA TRP A 146 -28.74 4.59 0.88
C TRP A 146 -29.20 3.17 0.56
N THR A 147 -29.24 2.29 1.57
CA THR A 147 -29.65 0.89 1.42
C THR A 147 -31.09 0.63 1.86
N SER A 148 -31.78 1.66 2.43
CA SER A 148 -33.12 1.52 2.97
C SER A 148 -34.13 1.36 1.83
N GLU A 149 -34.80 0.20 1.75
CA GLU A 149 -35.87 -0.11 0.81
C GLU A 149 -37.00 -0.85 1.54
N GLU A 150 -38.24 -0.49 1.26
CA GLU A 150 -39.41 -1.12 1.91
C GLU A 150 -39.48 -2.62 1.58
N GLY A 151 -39.64 -3.46 2.60
CA GLY A 151 -39.76 -4.91 2.47
C GLY A 151 -38.43 -5.66 2.32
N LYS A 152 -37.28 -4.96 2.29
CA LYS A 152 -35.95 -5.59 2.30
C LYS A 152 -35.35 -5.71 3.70
N ASP A 153 -34.50 -6.68 3.87
CA ASP A 153 -33.65 -6.84 5.07
C ASP A 153 -32.39 -5.93 5.00
N TYR A 154 -31.39 -6.22 5.82
CA TYR A 154 -30.15 -5.44 5.92
C TYR A 154 -28.97 -6.04 5.15
N GLU A 155 -29.19 -6.92 4.16
CA GLU A 155 -28.11 -7.55 3.38
C GLU A 155 -27.31 -6.49 2.61
N ASP A 156 -27.98 -5.61 1.86
CA ASP A 156 -27.32 -4.51 1.13
C ASP A 156 -26.52 -3.58 2.07
N LEU A 157 -27.01 -3.34 3.29
CA LEU A 157 -26.30 -2.56 4.30
C LEU A 157 -25.01 -3.28 4.75
N SER A 158 -25.11 -4.59 4.99
CA SER A 158 -23.97 -5.43 5.36
C SER A 158 -22.90 -5.43 4.27
N ASP A 159 -23.31 -5.60 3.03
CA ASP A 159 -22.41 -5.63 1.87
C ASP A 159 -21.67 -4.32 1.71
N LEU A 160 -22.37 -3.19 1.69
CA LEU A 160 -21.72 -1.88 1.57
C LEU A 160 -20.81 -1.55 2.75
N TYR A 161 -21.19 -1.95 3.98
CA TYR A 161 -20.31 -1.76 5.13
C TYR A 161 -19.03 -2.61 5.01
N ASN A 162 -19.13 -3.85 4.52
CA ASN A 162 -17.98 -4.71 4.28
C ASN A 162 -17.07 -4.15 3.17
N GLU A 163 -17.65 -3.54 2.12
CA GLU A 163 -16.88 -2.82 1.09
C GLU A 163 -16.10 -1.62 1.70
N VAL A 164 -16.70 -0.87 2.62
CA VAL A 164 -16.00 0.20 3.35
C VAL A 164 -14.80 -0.35 4.12
N LEU A 165 -15.00 -1.48 4.84
CA LEU A 165 -13.89 -2.13 5.57
C LEU A 165 -12.82 -2.66 4.63
N GLY A 166 -13.21 -3.25 3.50
CA GLY A 166 -12.31 -3.72 2.45
C GLY A 166 -11.46 -2.60 1.88
N GLN A 167 -12.10 -1.48 1.55
CA GLN A 167 -11.41 -0.31 1.00
C GLN A 167 -10.48 0.35 2.02
N TYR A 168 -10.91 0.48 3.26
CA TYR A 168 -10.04 0.96 4.34
C TYR A 168 -8.80 0.06 4.53
N ASN A 169 -8.99 -1.26 4.56
CA ASN A 169 -7.88 -2.21 4.67
C ASN A 169 -6.90 -2.09 3.47
N ARG A 170 -7.40 -1.82 2.27
CA ARG A 170 -6.58 -1.58 1.08
C ARG A 170 -5.70 -0.34 1.26
N TYR A 171 -6.25 0.77 1.75
CA TYR A 171 -5.46 1.97 2.06
C TYR A 171 -4.37 1.71 3.10
N MET A 172 -4.66 0.92 4.14
CA MET A 172 -3.64 0.51 5.11
C MET A 172 -2.53 -0.31 4.46
N GLY A 173 -2.88 -1.19 3.51
CA GLY A 173 -1.92 -1.98 2.72
C GLY A 173 -1.00 -1.09 1.89
N HIS A 174 -1.56 -0.12 1.15
CA HIS A 174 -0.80 0.83 0.32
C HIS A 174 0.22 1.63 1.14
N VAL A 175 -0.17 2.08 2.32
CA VAL A 175 0.73 2.80 3.22
C VAL A 175 1.79 1.87 3.82
N THR A 176 1.38 0.69 4.31
CA THR A 176 2.27 -0.30 4.95
C THR A 176 3.39 -0.76 4.02
N ALA A 177 3.16 -0.80 2.71
CA ALA A 177 4.15 -1.19 1.72
C ALA A 177 5.39 -0.28 1.70
N ASN A 178 5.26 0.98 2.13
CA ASN A 178 6.39 1.92 2.21
C ASN A 178 7.40 1.56 3.32
N LEU A 179 6.95 0.90 4.40
CA LEU A 179 7.82 0.50 5.49
C LEU A 179 8.64 -0.75 5.13
N GLY A 180 9.96 -0.62 5.04
CA GLY A 180 10.84 -1.67 4.53
C GLY A 180 10.58 -1.99 3.06
N GLY A 181 10.03 -1.04 2.30
CA GLY A 181 9.77 -1.15 0.87
C GLY A 181 11.04 -0.94 0.03
N VAL A 182 11.03 -1.52 -1.17
CA VAL A 182 12.13 -1.40 -2.14
C VAL A 182 11.52 -1.13 -3.51
N TYR A 183 11.82 0.04 -4.07
CA TYR A 183 11.46 0.38 -5.45
C TYR A 183 12.21 -0.49 -6.44
N LYS A 184 11.53 -0.90 -7.52
CA LYS A 184 12.12 -1.62 -8.63
C LYS A 184 11.95 -0.83 -9.93
N TYR A 185 13.06 -0.51 -10.59
CA TYR A 185 13.08 0.13 -11.90
C TYR A 185 13.74 -0.82 -12.91
N THR A 186 12.93 -1.49 -13.73
CA THR A 186 13.45 -2.37 -14.76
C THR A 186 14.30 -1.56 -15.74
N LYS A 187 15.54 -2.01 -15.97
CA LYS A 187 16.53 -1.33 -16.82
C LYS A 187 17.23 -2.31 -17.75
N THR A 188 17.64 -1.82 -18.92
CA THR A 188 18.58 -2.48 -19.81
C THR A 188 20.02 -2.10 -19.45
N TYR A 189 21.01 -2.79 -20.00
CA TYR A 189 22.44 -2.53 -19.70
C TYR A 189 22.90 -1.12 -20.07
N GLU A 190 22.25 -0.46 -21.04
CA GLU A 190 22.54 0.90 -21.47
C GLU A 190 22.04 1.96 -20.48
N GLN A 191 21.18 1.59 -19.54
CA GLN A 191 20.61 2.51 -18.55
C GLN A 191 21.42 2.50 -17.26
N GLN A 192 21.87 3.66 -16.84
CA GLN A 192 22.65 3.85 -15.62
C GLN A 192 21.78 3.84 -14.35
N GLY A 193 22.42 3.64 -13.20
CA GLY A 193 21.85 3.68 -11.87
C GLY A 193 21.28 2.35 -11.40
N ALA A 194 20.86 2.30 -10.12
CA ALA A 194 20.38 1.08 -9.48
C ALA A 194 19.01 0.64 -10.05
N VAL A 195 18.81 -0.68 -10.11
CA VAL A 195 17.51 -1.30 -10.39
C VAL A 195 16.64 -1.32 -9.13
N TYR A 196 17.24 -1.54 -7.97
CA TYR A 196 16.56 -1.59 -6.68
C TYR A 196 17.05 -0.46 -5.78
N THR A 197 16.10 0.28 -5.19
CA THR A 197 16.41 1.35 -4.22
C THR A 197 15.44 1.29 -3.06
N HIS A 198 15.94 1.43 -1.84
CA HIS A 198 15.07 1.45 -0.66
C HIS A 198 14.21 2.71 -0.60
N VAL A 199 13.00 2.57 -0.06
CA VAL A 199 12.13 3.73 0.20
C VAL A 199 12.85 4.70 1.13
N PRO A 200 12.86 6.01 0.81
CA PRO A 200 13.50 7.03 1.64
C PRO A 200 12.97 7.06 3.08
N LYS A 201 13.86 7.34 4.04
CA LYS A 201 13.56 7.37 5.48
C LYS A 201 12.34 8.22 5.82
N ASN A 202 12.24 9.42 5.27
CA ASN A 202 11.13 10.35 5.52
C ASN A 202 9.78 9.76 5.11
N LEU A 203 9.70 9.09 3.96
CA LEU A 203 8.47 8.44 3.49
C LEU A 203 8.09 7.24 4.38
N GLN A 204 9.06 6.48 4.87
CA GLN A 204 8.81 5.40 5.83
C GLN A 204 8.30 5.95 7.17
N GLN A 205 8.86 7.06 7.65
CA GLN A 205 8.38 7.74 8.85
C GLN A 205 6.99 8.35 8.67
N ASP A 206 6.68 8.91 7.49
CA ASP A 206 5.34 9.40 7.16
C ASP A 206 4.33 8.25 7.18
N ALA A 207 4.68 7.11 6.61
CA ALA A 207 3.84 5.91 6.63
C ALA A 207 3.59 5.42 8.07
N MET A 208 4.62 5.40 8.92
CA MET A 208 4.47 5.05 10.33
C MET A 208 3.52 6.01 11.07
N ARG A 209 3.69 7.33 10.90
CA ARG A 209 2.80 8.32 11.50
C ARG A 209 1.35 8.17 11.03
N PHE A 210 1.15 7.90 9.75
CA PHE A 210 -0.18 7.64 9.19
C PHE A 210 -0.83 6.42 9.86
N LEU A 211 -0.11 5.29 9.96
CA LEU A 211 -0.64 4.07 10.58
C LEU A 211 -0.93 4.26 12.08
N GLN A 212 -0.12 5.05 12.77
CA GLN A 212 -0.40 5.41 14.17
C GLN A 212 -1.70 6.18 14.32
N ALA A 213 -1.96 7.12 13.43
CA ALA A 213 -3.14 7.99 13.49
C ALA A 213 -4.42 7.31 12.99
N GLU A 214 -4.35 6.58 11.90
CA GLU A 214 -5.56 6.06 11.23
C GLU A 214 -5.83 4.58 11.52
N LEU A 215 -4.82 3.76 11.88
CA LEU A 215 -5.02 2.34 12.14
C LEU A 215 -4.91 1.98 13.63
N PHE A 216 -3.80 2.36 14.28
CA PHE A 216 -3.55 1.97 15.68
C PHE A 216 -4.32 2.82 16.68
N ALA A 217 -4.76 4.03 16.32
CA ALA A 217 -5.83 4.72 17.04
C ALA A 217 -7.18 4.02 16.80
N THR A 218 -8.09 4.12 17.78
CA THR A 218 -9.42 3.51 17.66
C THR A 218 -10.22 4.21 16.56
N PRO A 219 -10.66 3.51 15.50
CA PRO A 219 -11.39 4.13 14.39
C PRO A 219 -12.87 4.28 14.71
N TYR A 220 -13.21 5.17 15.66
CA TYR A 220 -14.58 5.36 16.15
C TYR A 220 -15.61 5.65 15.05
N TRP A 221 -15.19 6.24 13.93
CA TRP A 221 -16.06 6.54 12.79
C TRP A 221 -16.66 5.30 12.10
N MET A 222 -16.04 4.12 12.29
CA MET A 222 -16.54 2.83 11.79
C MET A 222 -17.44 2.11 12.82
N LEU A 223 -17.56 2.61 14.05
CA LEU A 223 -18.16 1.90 15.18
C LEU A 223 -19.58 2.38 15.46
N ASP A 224 -20.36 2.73 14.42
CA ASP A 224 -21.76 3.13 14.58
C ASP A 224 -22.62 1.92 14.94
N GLN A 225 -23.10 1.88 16.19
CA GLN A 225 -23.92 0.80 16.71
C GLN A 225 -25.29 0.68 16.00
N ASN A 226 -25.79 1.76 15.38
CA ASN A 226 -27.02 1.70 14.59
C ASN A 226 -26.84 0.86 13.32
N ILE A 227 -25.61 0.79 12.78
CA ILE A 227 -25.24 -0.07 11.65
C ILE A 227 -24.90 -1.45 12.17
N LEU A 228 -23.94 -1.55 13.09
CA LEU A 228 -23.36 -2.82 13.53
C LEU A 228 -24.38 -3.80 14.09
N ASN A 229 -25.36 -3.31 14.88
CA ASN A 229 -26.41 -4.14 15.44
C ASN A 229 -27.41 -4.71 14.39
N LYS A 230 -27.35 -4.26 13.13
CA LYS A 230 -28.24 -4.71 12.07
C LYS A 230 -27.58 -5.70 11.11
N ILE A 231 -26.25 -5.66 11.00
CA ILE A 231 -25.53 -6.37 9.93
C ILE A 231 -24.78 -7.60 10.40
N ASP A 232 -24.44 -7.69 11.68
CA ASP A 232 -23.66 -8.80 12.20
C ASP A 232 -23.80 -8.93 13.72
N PHE A 233 -23.68 -10.17 14.21
CA PHE A 233 -23.53 -10.48 15.63
C PHE A 233 -22.06 -10.53 16.08
N THR A 234 -21.12 -10.50 15.13
CA THR A 234 -19.67 -10.48 15.44
C THR A 234 -19.30 -9.16 16.10
N PRO A 235 -18.67 -9.19 17.29
CA PRO A 235 -18.33 -7.96 17.98
C PRO A 235 -17.43 -7.06 17.12
N ALA A 236 -17.76 -5.78 17.04
CA ALA A 236 -16.96 -4.78 16.33
C ALA A 236 -15.49 -4.74 16.83
N VAL A 237 -15.29 -5.08 18.10
CA VAL A 237 -13.97 -5.25 18.72
C VAL A 237 -13.11 -6.25 17.94
N GLU A 238 -13.67 -7.39 17.53
CA GLU A 238 -12.93 -8.40 16.79
C GLU A 238 -12.65 -8.00 15.35
N LYS A 239 -13.57 -7.30 14.69
CA LYS A 239 -13.35 -6.77 13.33
C LYS A 239 -12.18 -5.77 13.31
N VAL A 240 -12.19 -4.78 14.21
CA VAL A 240 -11.11 -3.80 14.33
C VAL A 240 -9.79 -4.47 14.74
N ARG A 241 -9.85 -5.39 15.71
CA ARG A 241 -8.67 -6.17 16.12
C ARG A 241 -8.07 -6.93 14.93
N GLY A 242 -8.89 -7.58 14.11
CA GLY A 242 -8.43 -8.31 12.92
C GLY A 242 -7.65 -7.43 11.94
N LEU A 243 -8.11 -6.20 11.69
CA LEU A 243 -7.42 -5.22 10.83
C LEU A 243 -6.08 -4.78 11.45
N GLN A 244 -6.11 -4.38 12.71
CA GLN A 244 -4.92 -3.90 13.43
C GLN A 244 -3.84 -4.97 13.56
N VAL A 245 -4.21 -6.19 13.96
CA VAL A 245 -3.28 -7.31 14.16
C VAL A 245 -2.68 -7.79 12.86
N ARG A 246 -3.47 -7.84 11.77
CA ARG A 246 -2.96 -8.21 10.45
C ARG A 246 -1.86 -7.26 10.00
N THR A 247 -2.10 -5.96 10.08
CA THR A 247 -1.12 -4.95 9.68
C THR A 247 0.10 -4.96 10.61
N LEU A 248 -0.11 -5.11 11.92
CA LEU A 248 1.00 -5.23 12.88
C LEU A 248 1.90 -6.44 12.56
N ASN A 249 1.30 -7.60 12.27
CA ASN A 249 2.05 -8.80 11.89
C ASN A 249 2.81 -8.63 10.56
N GLN A 250 2.25 -7.91 9.61
CA GLN A 250 2.93 -7.57 8.36
C GLN A 250 4.10 -6.60 8.58
N LEU A 251 3.93 -5.58 9.43
CA LEU A 251 5.00 -4.64 9.78
C LEU A 251 6.17 -5.33 10.47
N MET A 252 5.87 -6.28 11.32
CA MET A 252 6.84 -7.01 12.12
C MET A 252 7.09 -8.43 11.57
N SER A 253 6.95 -8.65 10.24
CA SER A 253 7.35 -9.91 9.62
C SER A 253 8.89 -10.00 9.52
N PHE A 254 9.43 -11.21 9.60
CA PHE A 254 10.87 -11.44 9.51
C PHE A 254 11.45 -10.89 8.20
N GLU A 255 10.75 -11.10 7.09
CA GLU A 255 11.18 -10.67 5.76
C GLU A 255 11.20 -9.13 5.65
N ARG A 256 10.24 -8.44 6.25
CA ARG A 256 10.22 -6.96 6.27
C ARG A 256 11.33 -6.40 7.15
N LEU A 257 11.47 -6.95 8.35
CA LEU A 257 12.54 -6.52 9.26
C LEU A 257 13.92 -6.78 8.65
N ALA A 258 14.13 -7.88 7.94
CA ALA A 258 15.36 -8.14 7.20
C ALA A 258 15.64 -7.06 6.14
N ARG A 259 14.61 -6.63 5.36
CA ARG A 259 14.79 -5.53 4.40
C ARG A 259 15.08 -4.18 5.07
N VAL A 260 14.53 -3.93 6.26
CA VAL A 260 14.86 -2.73 7.04
C VAL A 260 16.33 -2.75 7.48
N MET A 261 16.83 -3.90 7.91
CA MET A 261 18.25 -4.08 8.27
C MET A 261 19.18 -3.98 7.05
N GLU A 262 18.78 -4.57 5.91
CA GLU A 262 19.49 -4.42 4.64
C GLU A 262 19.60 -2.94 4.24
N ASN A 263 18.52 -2.18 4.38
CA ASN A 263 18.53 -0.74 4.14
C ASN A 263 19.55 -0.02 5.05
N GLU A 264 19.64 -0.39 6.31
CA GLU A 264 20.65 0.18 7.24
C GLU A 264 22.07 -0.18 6.81
N ALA A 265 22.31 -1.43 6.42
CA ALA A 265 23.62 -1.88 5.96
C ALA A 265 24.09 -1.14 4.70
N VAL A 266 23.16 -0.85 3.76
CA VAL A 266 23.48 -0.19 2.48
C VAL A 266 23.54 1.34 2.62
N ASN A 267 22.63 1.96 3.38
CA ASN A 267 22.41 3.40 3.42
C ASN A 267 22.79 4.05 4.75
N ALA A 268 23.24 3.27 5.73
CA ALA A 268 23.72 3.73 7.03
C ALA A 268 22.78 4.78 7.69
N GLY A 269 23.27 5.96 8.04
CA GLY A 269 22.51 7.01 8.72
C GLY A 269 21.31 7.57 7.93
N ALA A 270 21.26 7.35 6.62
CA ALA A 270 20.11 7.73 5.79
C ALA A 270 18.95 6.72 5.85
N ALA A 271 19.17 5.52 6.41
CA ALA A 271 18.15 4.50 6.56
C ALA A 271 17.21 4.80 7.74
N TYR A 272 15.96 4.35 7.61
CA TYR A 272 15.03 4.17 8.72
C TYR A 272 15.32 2.78 9.30
N ASN A 273 16.16 2.72 10.34
CA ASN A 273 16.68 1.46 10.86
C ASN A 273 15.68 0.72 11.76
N ILE A 274 15.98 -0.55 12.06
CA ILE A 274 15.08 -1.44 12.81
C ILE A 274 14.76 -0.86 14.21
N LYS A 275 15.74 -0.26 14.88
CA LYS A 275 15.54 0.35 16.20
C LYS A 275 14.57 1.52 16.14
N GLN A 276 14.76 2.43 15.18
CA GLN A 276 13.88 3.59 14.99
C GLN A 276 12.46 3.14 14.64
N MET A 277 12.32 2.18 13.72
CA MET A 277 11.01 1.66 13.31
C MET A 277 10.25 1.04 14.48
N MET A 278 10.92 0.22 15.30
CA MET A 278 10.28 -0.41 16.45
C MET A 278 10.00 0.59 17.59
N ASP A 279 10.89 1.57 17.81
CA ASP A 279 10.66 2.63 18.80
C ASP A 279 9.43 3.47 18.43
N ASP A 280 9.31 3.90 17.16
CA ASP A 280 8.18 4.68 16.67
C ASP A 280 6.86 3.88 16.74
N LEU A 281 6.90 2.60 16.35
CA LEU A 281 5.73 1.71 16.45
C LEU A 281 5.27 1.55 17.90
N THR A 282 6.21 1.25 18.81
CA THR A 282 5.92 1.11 20.24
C THR A 282 5.38 2.41 20.82
N GLN A 283 5.99 3.55 20.49
CA GLN A 283 5.52 4.85 20.96
C GLN A 283 4.08 5.12 20.53
N GLY A 284 3.75 4.87 19.26
CA GLY A 284 2.39 5.08 18.74
C GLY A 284 1.35 4.19 19.40
N ILE A 285 1.64 2.88 19.53
CA ILE A 285 0.71 1.91 20.13
C ILE A 285 0.49 2.17 21.63
N TRP A 286 1.51 2.64 22.36
CA TRP A 286 1.50 2.81 23.82
C TRP A 286 1.37 4.28 24.27
N SER A 287 1.10 5.21 23.34
CA SER A 287 1.03 6.65 23.64
C SER A 287 0.03 7.01 24.73
N ASP A 288 -1.13 6.33 24.77
CA ASP A 288 -2.18 6.59 25.74
C ASP A 288 -1.76 6.19 27.15
N ALA A 289 -1.23 4.96 27.30
CA ALA A 289 -0.76 4.44 28.58
C ALA A 289 0.40 5.29 29.14
N ARG A 290 1.37 5.64 28.29
CA ARG A 290 2.49 6.50 28.66
C ARG A 290 2.09 7.93 28.99
N GLY A 291 1.01 8.43 28.38
CA GLY A 291 0.42 9.74 28.65
C GLY A 291 -0.53 9.76 29.84
N GLY A 292 -0.68 8.67 30.59
CA GLY A 292 -1.62 8.56 31.71
C GLY A 292 -3.09 8.69 31.33
N LYS A 293 -3.42 8.44 30.04
CA LYS A 293 -4.79 8.47 29.54
C LYS A 293 -5.47 7.13 29.72
N ALA A 294 -6.80 7.15 29.85
CA ALA A 294 -7.59 5.91 29.84
C ALA A 294 -7.41 5.18 28.49
N VAL A 295 -7.14 3.89 28.58
CA VAL A 295 -6.93 3.02 27.40
C VAL A 295 -8.22 2.25 27.14
N ASP A 296 -8.85 2.46 25.98
CA ASP A 296 -10.05 1.76 25.59
C ASP A 296 -9.79 0.29 25.22
N THR A 297 -10.85 -0.48 25.00
CA THR A 297 -10.76 -1.92 24.69
C THR A 297 -10.02 -2.18 23.38
N TYR A 298 -10.22 -1.38 22.36
CA TYR A 298 -9.56 -1.55 21.04
C TYR A 298 -8.05 -1.31 21.16
N ARG A 299 -7.68 -0.26 21.87
CA ARG A 299 -6.27 0.04 22.17
C ARG A 299 -5.62 -1.06 23.00
N ARG A 300 -6.27 -1.57 24.04
CA ARG A 300 -5.74 -2.70 24.83
C ARG A 300 -5.52 -3.94 23.97
N ASN A 301 -6.38 -4.20 22.99
CA ASN A 301 -6.21 -5.34 22.08
C ASN A 301 -4.98 -5.22 21.20
N VAL A 302 -4.72 -4.05 20.61
CA VAL A 302 -3.52 -3.85 19.80
C VAL A 302 -2.24 -3.83 20.65
N GLN A 303 -2.31 -3.34 21.88
CA GLN A 303 -1.18 -3.41 22.85
C GLN A 303 -0.82 -4.85 23.20
N ARG A 304 -1.82 -5.71 23.49
CA ARG A 304 -1.59 -7.15 23.70
C ARG A 304 -0.98 -7.81 22.48
N ALA A 305 -1.58 -7.58 21.30
CA ALA A 305 -1.06 -8.14 20.05
C ALA A 305 0.38 -7.70 19.76
N HIS A 306 0.74 -6.47 20.14
CA HIS A 306 2.12 -5.98 19.99
C HIS A 306 3.09 -6.76 20.89
N VAL A 307 2.74 -6.97 22.17
CA VAL A 307 3.54 -7.80 23.07
C VAL A 307 3.66 -9.22 22.54
N ASP A 308 2.55 -9.84 22.15
CA ASP A 308 2.53 -11.19 21.58
C ASP A 308 3.44 -11.30 20.35
N ARG A 309 3.42 -10.28 19.49
CA ARG A 309 4.28 -10.24 18.31
C ARG A 309 5.76 -10.06 18.64
N LEU A 310 6.09 -9.27 19.64
CA LEU A 310 7.48 -9.14 20.13
C LEU A 310 8.00 -10.47 20.74
N ILE A 311 7.16 -11.17 21.51
CA ILE A 311 7.47 -12.50 22.04
C ILE A 311 7.67 -13.50 20.89
N PHE A 312 6.79 -13.49 19.88
CA PHE A 312 6.93 -14.32 18.68
C PHE A 312 8.30 -14.09 18.00
N LEU A 313 8.74 -12.86 17.83
CA LEU A 313 10.02 -12.54 17.21
C LEU A 313 11.22 -13.06 18.03
N LEU A 314 11.06 -13.21 19.37
CA LEU A 314 12.10 -13.75 20.23
C LEU A 314 12.17 -15.29 20.20
N GLN A 315 11.04 -15.96 20.10
CA GLN A 315 10.92 -17.39 20.34
C GLN A 315 10.81 -18.22 19.07
N ASP A 316 10.16 -17.66 18.05
CA ASP A 316 9.82 -18.38 16.83
C ASP A 316 10.82 -18.13 15.69
N LYS A 317 10.68 -18.93 14.64
CA LYS A 317 11.39 -18.79 13.38
C LYS A 317 10.38 -18.59 12.24
N PRO A 318 10.76 -17.90 11.15
CA PRO A 318 9.91 -17.82 9.99
C PRO A 318 9.64 -19.22 9.44
N ALA A 319 8.45 -19.40 8.87
CA ALA A 319 8.14 -20.61 8.12
C ALA A 319 9.17 -20.80 6.99
N ALA A 320 9.58 -22.03 6.73
CA ALA A 320 10.46 -22.31 5.61
C ALA A 320 9.82 -21.83 4.31
N PRO A 321 10.55 -21.07 3.46
CA PRO A 321 10.03 -20.64 2.18
C PRO A 321 9.63 -21.86 1.34
N SER A 322 8.44 -21.81 0.74
CA SER A 322 7.92 -22.88 -0.10
C SER A 322 7.66 -22.40 -1.52
N GLY A 323 7.99 -23.22 -2.52
CA GLY A 323 7.72 -22.95 -3.92
C GLY A 323 8.96 -22.62 -4.77
N ARG A 324 8.78 -22.56 -6.10
CA ARG A 324 9.85 -22.19 -7.05
C ARG A 324 10.27 -20.74 -6.81
N GLY A 325 11.57 -20.52 -6.60
CA GLY A 325 12.13 -19.18 -6.34
C GLY A 325 12.07 -18.76 -4.87
N ALA A 326 11.73 -19.69 -3.94
CA ALA A 326 11.86 -19.45 -2.52
C ALA A 326 13.34 -19.13 -2.19
N GLY A 327 13.61 -17.91 -1.71
CA GLY A 327 14.91 -17.51 -1.18
C GLY A 327 15.22 -18.22 0.13
N ASN A 328 16.40 -17.95 0.70
CA ASN A 328 16.72 -18.44 2.04
C ASN A 328 15.77 -17.80 3.08
N ALA A 329 15.31 -18.62 4.03
CA ALA A 329 14.58 -18.09 5.18
C ALA A 329 15.48 -17.12 5.97
N VAL A 330 14.88 -16.03 6.45
CA VAL A 330 15.57 -15.14 7.40
C VAL A 330 15.83 -15.90 8.69
N ASP A 331 17.08 -16.05 9.09
CA ASP A 331 17.40 -16.64 10.38
C ASP A 331 17.48 -15.54 11.46
N PRO A 332 16.51 -15.47 12.37
CA PRO A 332 16.49 -14.42 13.39
C PRO A 332 17.60 -14.59 14.42
N ASP A 333 18.25 -15.75 14.52
CA ASP A 333 19.33 -16.02 15.49
C ASP A 333 20.65 -15.36 15.09
N VAL A 334 20.81 -15.02 13.80
CA VAL A 334 22.03 -14.36 13.27
C VAL A 334 21.73 -12.93 12.78
N THR A 335 20.64 -12.33 13.25
CA THR A 335 20.20 -10.97 12.89
C THR A 335 19.88 -10.17 14.16
N ASP A 336 19.77 -8.83 14.04
CA ASP A 336 19.42 -7.95 15.17
C ASP A 336 17.92 -7.98 15.53
N ILE A 337 17.10 -8.81 14.87
CA ILE A 337 15.64 -8.87 15.08
C ILE A 337 15.31 -9.23 16.53
N ARG A 338 15.97 -10.27 17.08
CA ARG A 338 15.74 -10.70 18.47
C ARG A 338 16.21 -9.65 19.49
N ALA A 339 17.35 -9.02 19.24
CA ALA A 339 17.87 -7.96 20.09
C ALA A 339 16.94 -6.75 20.11
N ALA A 340 16.42 -6.34 18.94
CA ALA A 340 15.48 -5.25 18.83
C ALA A 340 14.13 -5.57 19.51
N ALA A 341 13.62 -6.80 19.39
CA ALA A 341 12.39 -7.23 20.08
C ALA A 341 12.58 -7.24 21.60
N LEU A 342 13.71 -7.73 22.10
CA LEU A 342 14.04 -7.74 23.53
C LEU A 342 14.16 -6.32 24.11
N ASP A 343 14.79 -5.39 23.35
CA ASP A 343 14.87 -3.97 23.75
C ASP A 343 13.47 -3.36 23.92
N GLN A 344 12.54 -3.63 22.99
CA GLN A 344 11.17 -3.14 23.11
C GLN A 344 10.41 -3.72 24.30
N LEU A 345 10.51 -5.04 24.55
CA LEU A 345 9.90 -5.66 25.73
C LEU A 345 10.48 -5.12 27.04
N THR A 346 11.80 -4.90 27.06
CA THR A 346 12.46 -4.30 28.22
C THR A 346 11.99 -2.87 28.52
N LYS A 347 11.77 -2.07 27.47
CA LYS A 347 11.20 -0.72 27.59
C LYS A 347 9.75 -0.76 28.07
N LEU A 348 8.95 -1.69 27.57
CA LEU A 348 7.54 -1.86 27.95
C LEU A 348 7.40 -2.34 29.41
N ALA A 349 8.28 -3.20 29.89
CA ALA A 349 8.27 -3.66 31.29
C ALA A 349 8.55 -2.53 32.31
N LYS A 350 9.07 -1.40 31.87
CA LYS A 350 9.34 -0.21 32.69
C LYS A 350 8.26 0.87 32.58
N THR A 351 7.25 0.64 31.74
CA THR A 351 6.11 1.55 31.51
C THR A 351 4.97 1.20 32.44
#